data_788a8d6921fa7b7f471308dabb478c06
#
_entry.id   788a8d6921fa7b7f471308dabb478c06
#
_cell.length_a   1.000
_cell.length_b   1.000
_cell.length_c   1.000
_cell.angle_alpha   90.00
_cell.angle_beta   90.00
_cell.angle_gamma   90.00
#
_symmetry.space_group_name_H-M   'P 1'
#
loop_
_entity.id
_entity.type
_entity.pdbx_description
1 polymer ?
#
loop_
_entity_poly.entity_id
_entity_poly.type
_entity_poly.pdbx_seq_one_letter_code
_entity_poly.pdbx_strand_id
1 'polypeptide(L)'
;MFCTNCGKENREGQKFCQYCGAPLEPAAAGKKPGFRLRPVHWVLIGEIALAAAGIVLGWKVCRERCSAGHTAEIYAKALEEGNWGEAYDCLLIDEETGLSREEYIAAREAAPDTQMDQVSVEELSGGKNLYTGQLNPEAGAPSGEVHLELRYRSGGDTKSSLLTAVSAGKKWFFFDEWKILPSNLYGEDVEIRVPKQALLILNGEEIGRDTLQKTEGEETYDTYLLPNLFYGGYQIQLVQEGMETWTRLVEYSGNAAEFDFSDICLQPDQDTVDTLLQLYGEAGQAYFSAAMNGGSFSGLEQYFAGEALEQGSLEEEFQDVQEGIYDAKDGYGTISVEISDLQAESAPADTYYDSRPGDVILNLRGTVAVTSGSGSGLPREAGGEREWPEPVCFRMEDGVWKICNPQFQELIH
;
A
#
# COMPACT_ATOMS: atom_id res chain seq x y z
N MET A 1 -9.30 -54.81 -79.47
CA MET A 1 -8.56 -53.78 -80.27
C MET A 1 -9.21 -53.74 -81.67
N PHE A 2 -9.24 -52.64 -82.31
CA PHE A 2 -9.81 -52.51 -83.65
C PHE A 2 -8.74 -52.61 -84.74
N CYS A 3 -9.06 -53.31 -85.80
CA CYS A 3 -8.17 -53.40 -86.93
C CYS A 3 -8.11 -52.12 -87.76
N THR A 4 -6.93 -51.56 -87.91
CA THR A 4 -6.72 -50.30 -88.67
C THR A 4 -7.01 -50.41 -90.15
N ASN A 5 -7.07 -51.61 -90.67
CA ASN A 5 -7.31 -51.90 -92.10
C ASN A 5 -8.83 -52.05 -92.44
N CYS A 6 -9.60 -52.72 -91.58
CA CYS A 6 -11.01 -53.07 -91.89
C CYS A 6 -12.00 -52.52 -90.80
N GLY A 7 -11.52 -51.85 -89.76
CA GLY A 7 -12.34 -51.25 -88.74
C GLY A 7 -13.09 -52.19 -87.82
N LYS A 8 -12.92 -53.50 -87.93
CA LYS A 8 -13.65 -54.45 -87.09
C LYS A 8 -12.86 -54.76 -85.78
N GLU A 9 -13.61 -55.03 -84.74
CA GLU A 9 -13.08 -55.32 -83.42
C GLU A 9 -12.53 -56.74 -83.39
N ASN A 10 -11.31 -56.86 -82.78
CA ASN A 10 -10.62 -58.12 -82.59
C ASN A 10 -10.30 -58.31 -81.11
N ARG A 11 -10.18 -59.58 -80.66
CA ARG A 11 -9.86 -59.83 -79.23
C ARG A 11 -8.39 -59.42 -78.96
N GLU A 12 -8.23 -58.91 -77.74
CA GLU A 12 -6.90 -58.52 -77.29
C GLU A 12 -5.89 -59.70 -77.32
N GLY A 13 -4.72 -59.43 -77.80
CA GLY A 13 -3.66 -60.43 -77.92
C GLY A 13 -3.52 -61.19 -79.25
N GLN A 14 -4.40 -60.91 -80.20
CA GLN A 14 -4.29 -61.50 -81.59
C GLN A 14 -3.24 -60.76 -82.43
N LYS A 15 -2.37 -61.54 -83.13
CA LYS A 15 -1.35 -60.95 -84.00
C LYS A 15 -1.86 -60.59 -85.41
N PHE A 16 -3.02 -61.12 -85.84
CA PHE A 16 -3.64 -60.82 -87.10
C PHE A 16 -5.14 -60.68 -86.97
N CYS A 17 -5.73 -59.80 -87.77
CA CYS A 17 -7.15 -59.54 -87.76
C CYS A 17 -7.89 -60.80 -88.32
N GLN A 18 -8.85 -61.31 -87.53
CA GLN A 18 -9.60 -62.52 -87.93
C GLN A 18 -10.54 -62.30 -89.13
N TYR A 19 -10.81 -61.07 -89.51
CA TYR A 19 -11.74 -60.73 -90.60
C TYR A 19 -11.04 -60.40 -91.95
N CYS A 20 -9.84 -59.77 -91.89
CA CYS A 20 -9.16 -59.35 -93.12
C CYS A 20 -7.68 -59.86 -93.23
N GLY A 21 -7.18 -60.56 -92.24
CA GLY A 21 -5.80 -61.08 -92.16
C GLY A 21 -4.68 -60.07 -92.01
N ALA A 22 -5.01 -58.80 -91.84
CA ALA A 22 -4.03 -57.72 -91.67
C ALA A 22 -3.33 -57.90 -90.27
N PRO A 23 -2.00 -57.71 -90.18
CA PRO A 23 -1.33 -57.75 -88.86
C PRO A 23 -1.89 -56.65 -87.97
N LEU A 24 -2.16 -57.06 -86.75
CA LEU A 24 -2.54 -56.14 -85.68
C LEU A 24 -1.26 -55.80 -84.93
N GLU A 25 -0.75 -54.61 -85.14
CA GLU A 25 0.38 -54.13 -84.36
C GLU A 25 0.01 -54.01 -82.90
N PRO A 26 0.73 -54.55 -81.94
CA PRO A 26 0.50 -54.29 -80.55
C PRO A 26 0.75 -52.82 -80.29
N ALA A 27 -0.23 -52.15 -79.67
CA ALA A 27 -0.08 -50.79 -79.29
C ALA A 27 1.23 -50.59 -78.56
N ALA A 28 2.15 -49.84 -79.14
CA ALA A 28 3.41 -49.51 -78.54
C ALA A 28 3.16 -49.00 -77.17
N ALA A 29 3.60 -49.70 -76.11
CA ALA A 29 3.54 -49.24 -74.75
C ALA A 29 4.26 -47.90 -74.71
N GLY A 30 3.44 -46.79 -74.65
CA GLY A 30 3.94 -45.44 -74.60
C GLY A 30 4.86 -45.36 -73.38
N LYS A 31 6.14 -45.16 -73.62
CA LYS A 31 7.09 -44.81 -72.56
C LYS A 31 6.51 -43.57 -71.91
N LYS A 32 6.04 -43.67 -70.60
CA LYS A 32 5.71 -42.55 -69.79
C LYS A 32 6.86 -41.54 -69.87
N PRO A 33 6.62 -40.29 -70.26
CA PRO A 33 7.68 -39.28 -70.33
C PRO A 33 8.36 -39.25 -68.97
N GLY A 34 9.61 -39.70 -68.88
CA GLY A 34 10.39 -39.53 -67.67
C GLY A 34 10.53 -38.06 -67.38
N PHE A 35 9.92 -37.60 -66.29
CA PHE A 35 9.96 -36.20 -65.84
C PHE A 35 11.43 -35.92 -65.50
N ARG A 36 12.20 -35.42 -66.48
CA ARG A 36 13.58 -34.97 -66.23
C ARG A 36 13.52 -33.54 -65.72
N LEU A 37 13.70 -33.37 -64.38
CA LEU A 37 13.85 -32.07 -63.76
C LEU A 37 15.07 -31.39 -64.42
N ARG A 38 14.84 -30.21 -65.04
CA ARG A 38 15.92 -29.34 -65.50
C ARG A 38 16.70 -28.81 -64.29
N PRO A 39 18.00 -28.47 -64.39
CA PRO A 39 18.80 -27.94 -63.28
C PRO A 39 18.14 -26.79 -62.53
N VAL A 40 17.40 -25.94 -63.25
CA VAL A 40 16.60 -24.84 -62.67
C VAL A 40 15.54 -25.31 -61.68
N HIS A 41 14.93 -26.51 -61.89
CA HIS A 41 13.93 -27.04 -60.95
C HIS A 41 14.59 -27.53 -59.65
N TRP A 42 15.85 -28.01 -59.70
CA TRP A 42 16.58 -28.36 -58.52
C TRP A 42 16.97 -27.14 -57.68
N VAL A 43 17.31 -26.01 -58.30
CA VAL A 43 17.56 -24.75 -57.62
C VAL A 43 16.27 -24.26 -56.94
N LEU A 44 15.16 -24.26 -57.66
CA LEU A 44 13.83 -23.86 -57.15
C LEU A 44 13.38 -24.76 -55.98
N ILE A 45 13.58 -26.07 -56.07
CA ILE A 45 13.30 -27.02 -55.00
C ILE A 45 14.19 -26.71 -53.77
N GLY A 46 15.47 -26.40 -54.01
CA GLY A 46 16.41 -26.03 -52.98
C GLY A 46 15.97 -24.72 -52.24
N GLU A 47 15.57 -23.72 -53.01
CA GLU A 47 15.06 -22.46 -52.42
C GLU A 47 13.76 -22.65 -51.63
N ILE A 48 12.82 -23.44 -52.12
CA ILE A 48 11.58 -23.80 -51.42
C ILE A 48 11.90 -24.59 -50.13
N ALA A 49 12.84 -25.54 -50.20
CA ALA A 49 13.25 -26.31 -49.05
C ALA A 49 13.92 -25.45 -47.98
N LEU A 50 14.77 -24.49 -48.37
CA LEU A 50 15.41 -23.53 -47.46
C LEU A 50 14.37 -22.60 -46.87
N ALA A 51 13.43 -22.09 -47.64
CA ALA A 51 12.32 -21.25 -47.15
C ALA A 51 11.44 -22.03 -46.15
N ALA A 52 11.08 -23.26 -46.47
CA ALA A 52 10.32 -24.14 -45.58
C ALA A 52 11.08 -24.45 -44.29
N ALA A 53 12.38 -24.72 -44.36
CA ALA A 53 13.23 -24.91 -43.18
C ALA A 53 13.31 -23.65 -42.32
N GLY A 54 13.44 -22.47 -42.95
CA GLY A 54 13.41 -21.17 -42.27
C GLY A 54 12.08 -20.90 -41.56
N ILE A 55 10.94 -21.22 -42.20
CA ILE A 55 9.61 -21.11 -41.62
C ILE A 55 9.46 -22.06 -40.39
N VAL A 56 9.89 -23.32 -40.54
CA VAL A 56 9.80 -24.30 -39.43
C VAL A 56 10.70 -23.91 -38.26
N LEU A 57 11.91 -23.42 -38.50
CA LEU A 57 12.82 -22.94 -37.50
C LEU A 57 12.22 -21.65 -36.82
N GLY A 58 11.74 -20.72 -37.61
CA GLY A 58 11.07 -19.51 -37.10
C GLY A 58 9.85 -19.86 -36.25
N TRP A 59 9.02 -20.81 -36.72
CA TRP A 59 7.88 -21.31 -35.95
C TRP A 59 8.29 -21.92 -34.59
N LYS A 60 9.34 -22.74 -34.61
CA LYS A 60 9.84 -23.38 -33.39
C LYS A 60 10.35 -22.35 -32.39
N VAL A 61 11.15 -21.37 -32.83
CA VAL A 61 11.64 -20.26 -31.98
C VAL A 61 10.51 -19.42 -31.47
N CYS A 62 9.54 -19.06 -32.30
CA CYS A 62 8.38 -18.29 -31.89
C CYS A 62 7.52 -19.04 -30.85
N ARG A 63 7.30 -20.35 -31.08
CA ARG A 63 6.56 -21.20 -30.15
C ARG A 63 7.23 -21.29 -28.77
N GLU A 64 8.55 -21.41 -28.74
CA GLU A 64 9.34 -21.45 -27.51
C GLU A 64 9.28 -20.13 -26.76
N ARG A 65 9.45 -18.99 -27.48
CA ARG A 65 9.32 -17.63 -26.92
C ARG A 65 7.92 -17.24 -26.48
N CYS A 66 6.89 -17.89 -27.00
CA CYS A 66 5.49 -17.68 -26.62
C CYS A 66 4.99 -18.86 -25.77
N SER A 67 5.83 -19.42 -24.90
CA SER A 67 5.47 -20.47 -23.96
C SER A 67 5.31 -19.93 -22.53
N ALA A 68 4.53 -20.63 -21.72
CA ALA A 68 4.37 -20.32 -20.30
C ALA A 68 5.73 -20.35 -19.56
N GLY A 69 6.59 -21.34 -19.88
CA GLY A 69 7.93 -21.44 -19.30
C GLY A 69 8.80 -20.22 -19.58
N HIS A 70 8.79 -19.73 -20.84
CA HIS A 70 9.57 -18.54 -21.20
C HIS A 70 9.06 -17.26 -20.50
N THR A 71 7.74 -17.10 -20.35
CA THR A 71 7.18 -15.98 -19.57
C THR A 71 7.61 -16.08 -18.10
N ALA A 72 7.60 -17.28 -17.52
CA ALA A 72 8.04 -17.47 -16.16
C ALA A 72 9.56 -17.28 -15.98
N GLU A 73 10.38 -17.61 -16.99
CA GLU A 73 11.82 -17.31 -17.00
C GLU A 73 12.08 -15.79 -17.03
N ILE A 74 11.32 -15.02 -17.84
CA ILE A 74 11.41 -13.55 -17.85
C ILE A 74 11.02 -13.00 -16.48
N TYR A 75 9.93 -13.48 -15.91
CA TYR A 75 9.48 -13.08 -14.57
C TYR A 75 10.54 -13.37 -13.51
N ALA A 76 11.07 -14.60 -13.48
CA ALA A 76 12.11 -15.01 -12.55
C ALA A 76 13.37 -14.13 -12.65
N LYS A 77 13.82 -13.87 -13.88
CA LYS A 77 14.97 -13.01 -14.14
C LYS A 77 14.70 -11.56 -13.70
N ALA A 78 13.51 -11.05 -13.96
CA ALA A 78 13.11 -9.70 -13.50
C ALA A 78 13.12 -9.59 -11.97
N LEU A 79 12.67 -10.63 -11.26
CA LEU A 79 12.76 -10.72 -9.80
C LEU A 79 14.21 -10.72 -9.29
N GLU A 80 15.10 -11.49 -9.95
CA GLU A 80 16.53 -11.59 -9.60
C GLU A 80 17.26 -10.25 -9.82
N GLU A 81 16.95 -9.58 -10.93
CA GLU A 81 17.55 -8.29 -11.30
C GLU A 81 16.93 -7.09 -10.58
N GLY A 82 15.83 -7.28 -9.82
CA GLY A 82 15.06 -6.18 -9.20
C GLY A 82 14.34 -5.30 -10.23
N ASN A 83 14.09 -5.83 -11.44
CA ASN A 83 13.36 -5.13 -12.49
C ASN A 83 11.83 -5.33 -12.28
N TRP A 84 11.31 -4.67 -11.26
CA TRP A 84 9.91 -4.83 -10.83
C TRP A 84 8.90 -4.48 -11.92
N GLY A 85 9.25 -3.52 -12.80
CA GLY A 85 8.41 -3.17 -13.92
C GLY A 85 8.23 -4.31 -14.92
N GLU A 86 9.31 -5.02 -15.28
CA GLU A 86 9.26 -6.18 -16.17
C GLU A 86 8.57 -7.37 -15.49
N ALA A 87 8.76 -7.51 -14.16
CA ALA A 87 8.06 -8.52 -13.38
C ALA A 87 6.53 -8.28 -13.42
N TYR A 88 6.08 -7.04 -13.20
CA TYR A 88 4.66 -6.67 -13.31
C TYR A 88 4.10 -6.95 -14.69
N ASP A 89 4.84 -6.61 -15.76
CA ASP A 89 4.42 -6.83 -17.13
C ASP A 89 4.19 -8.32 -17.48
N CYS A 90 4.72 -9.25 -16.69
CA CYS A 90 4.45 -10.68 -16.78
C CYS A 90 3.17 -11.12 -16.07
N LEU A 91 2.60 -10.29 -15.18
CA LEU A 91 1.42 -10.64 -14.39
C LEU A 91 0.12 -10.42 -15.19
N LEU A 92 -0.90 -11.17 -14.83
CA LEU A 92 -2.28 -10.95 -15.27
C LEU A 92 -3.00 -10.20 -14.15
N ILE A 93 -2.93 -8.87 -14.18
CA ILE A 93 -3.67 -8.00 -13.26
C ILE A 93 -4.93 -7.54 -13.97
N ASP A 94 -6.08 -7.73 -13.33
CA ASP A 94 -7.35 -7.23 -13.82
C ASP A 94 -7.46 -5.73 -13.48
N GLU A 95 -7.87 -4.92 -14.43
CA GLU A 95 -8.10 -3.48 -14.23
C GLU A 95 -9.15 -3.21 -13.13
N GLU A 96 -10.09 -4.14 -12.92
CA GLU A 96 -11.10 -4.04 -11.86
C GLU A 96 -10.51 -4.13 -10.44
N THR A 97 -9.30 -4.69 -10.28
CA THR A 97 -8.62 -4.74 -8.97
C THR A 97 -8.15 -3.37 -8.49
N GLY A 98 -8.03 -2.40 -9.36
CA GLY A 98 -7.46 -1.08 -9.06
C GLY A 98 -5.95 -1.09 -8.78
N LEU A 99 -5.28 -2.25 -8.91
CA LEU A 99 -3.84 -2.39 -8.66
C LEU A 99 -3.04 -1.89 -9.87
N SER A 100 -2.19 -0.91 -9.64
CA SER A 100 -1.37 -0.30 -10.68
C SER A 100 0.05 -0.86 -10.73
N ARG A 101 0.72 -0.61 -11.87
CA ARG A 101 2.13 -0.95 -12.07
C ARG A 101 3.05 -0.16 -11.13
N GLU A 102 2.72 1.09 -10.94
CA GLU A 102 3.46 2.04 -10.10
C GLU A 102 3.41 1.61 -8.63
N GLU A 103 2.25 1.21 -8.13
CA GLU A 103 2.08 0.68 -6.76
C GLU A 103 2.86 -0.62 -6.54
N TYR A 104 2.84 -1.53 -7.52
CA TYR A 104 3.64 -2.76 -7.44
C TYR A 104 5.13 -2.45 -7.31
N ILE A 105 5.64 -1.55 -8.16
CA ILE A 105 7.06 -1.15 -8.14
C ILE A 105 7.39 -0.52 -6.78
N ALA A 106 6.58 0.44 -6.32
CA ALA A 106 6.80 1.14 -5.06
C ALA A 106 6.81 0.17 -3.86
N ALA A 107 5.87 -0.77 -3.81
CA ALA A 107 5.79 -1.77 -2.74
C ALA A 107 7.02 -2.71 -2.74
N ARG A 108 7.51 -3.07 -3.93
CA ARG A 108 8.69 -3.95 -4.05
C ARG A 108 10.00 -3.23 -3.77
N GLU A 109 10.14 -1.97 -4.19
CA GLU A 109 11.33 -1.15 -3.92
C GLU A 109 11.46 -0.77 -2.44
N ALA A 110 10.35 -0.54 -1.75
CA ALA A 110 10.33 -0.19 -0.33
C ALA A 110 10.54 -1.39 0.60
N ALA A 111 10.36 -2.63 0.11
CA ALA A 111 10.53 -3.81 0.94
C ALA A 111 12.02 -4.12 1.20
N PRO A 112 12.43 -4.30 2.47
CA PRO A 112 13.85 -4.41 2.84
C PRO A 112 14.54 -5.70 2.35
N ASP A 113 13.81 -6.79 2.09
CA ASP A 113 14.34 -8.13 1.79
C ASP A 113 13.87 -8.67 0.43
N THR A 114 13.82 -7.80 -0.59
CA THR A 114 13.34 -8.19 -1.93
C THR A 114 14.37 -8.88 -2.80
N GLN A 115 15.65 -8.90 -2.39
CA GLN A 115 16.68 -9.52 -3.22
C GLN A 115 16.54 -11.04 -3.23
N MET A 116 16.23 -11.57 -4.42
CA MET A 116 16.16 -12.99 -4.71
C MET A 116 17.39 -13.38 -5.53
N ASP A 117 18.17 -14.32 -5.04
CA ASP A 117 19.34 -14.85 -5.73
C ASP A 117 19.07 -16.27 -6.25
N GLN A 118 19.77 -16.67 -7.31
CA GLN A 118 19.71 -18.01 -7.88
C GLN A 118 18.27 -18.44 -8.24
N VAL A 119 17.55 -17.53 -8.89
CA VAL A 119 16.15 -17.78 -9.28
C VAL A 119 16.11 -18.76 -10.45
N SER A 120 15.27 -19.79 -10.34
CA SER A 120 15.06 -20.79 -11.38
C SER A 120 13.59 -21.19 -11.43
N VAL A 121 13.12 -21.54 -12.62
CA VAL A 121 11.74 -21.99 -12.86
C VAL A 121 11.76 -23.38 -13.45
N GLU A 122 10.89 -24.25 -12.95
CA GLU A 122 10.69 -25.61 -13.45
C GLU A 122 9.19 -25.83 -13.71
N GLU A 123 8.85 -26.30 -14.91
CA GLU A 123 7.47 -26.65 -15.25
C GLU A 123 7.09 -27.96 -14.57
N LEU A 124 5.98 -27.93 -13.83
CA LEU A 124 5.48 -29.08 -13.10
C LEU A 124 4.61 -29.95 -14.02
N SER A 125 5.05 -31.16 -14.27
CA SER A 125 4.28 -32.16 -15.01
C SER A 125 3.17 -32.73 -14.12
N GLY A 126 1.91 -32.37 -14.38
CA GLY A 126 0.75 -32.88 -13.64
C GLY A 126 0.03 -31.81 -12.85
N GLY A 127 -1.30 -31.94 -12.72
CA GLY A 127 -2.12 -31.02 -11.91
C GLY A 127 -1.80 -31.15 -10.43
N LYS A 128 -1.45 -30.06 -9.77
CA LYS A 128 -1.29 -30.02 -8.31
C LYS A 128 -2.64 -29.82 -7.65
N ASN A 129 -2.96 -30.63 -6.65
CA ASN A 129 -4.14 -30.39 -5.82
C ASN A 129 -3.89 -29.14 -4.95
N LEU A 130 -4.59 -28.07 -5.24
CA LEU A 130 -4.47 -26.78 -4.55
C LEU A 130 -4.70 -26.85 -3.02
N TYR A 131 -5.46 -27.87 -2.55
CA TYR A 131 -5.77 -28.03 -1.13
C TYR A 131 -4.77 -28.87 -0.34
N THR A 132 -4.06 -29.80 -0.98
CA THR A 132 -3.13 -30.70 -0.28
C THR A 132 -1.67 -30.44 -0.61
N GLY A 133 -1.38 -29.60 -1.57
CA GLY A 133 -0.01 -29.35 -2.05
C GLY A 133 0.65 -30.54 -2.76
N GLN A 134 -0.08 -31.65 -2.92
CA GLN A 134 0.43 -32.86 -3.58
C GLN A 134 0.18 -32.82 -5.08
N LEU A 135 1.20 -33.18 -5.86
CA LEU A 135 1.08 -33.38 -7.30
C LEU A 135 0.19 -34.60 -7.56
N ASN A 136 -0.89 -34.41 -8.31
CA ASN A 136 -1.67 -35.52 -8.85
C ASN A 136 -1.29 -35.70 -10.33
N PRO A 137 -0.45 -36.65 -10.65
CA PRO A 137 0.01 -36.86 -12.02
C PRO A 137 -1.10 -37.32 -13.00
N GLU A 138 -2.26 -37.70 -12.47
CA GLU A 138 -3.41 -38.14 -13.26
C GLU A 138 -4.42 -37.02 -13.55
N ALA A 139 -4.34 -35.90 -12.81
CA ALA A 139 -5.16 -34.74 -13.07
C ALA A 139 -4.40 -33.82 -14.05
N GLY A 140 -4.77 -33.85 -15.32
CA GLY A 140 -4.28 -32.86 -16.29
C GLY A 140 -4.63 -31.45 -15.82
N ALA A 141 -3.71 -30.49 -16.03
CA ALA A 141 -4.03 -29.09 -15.82
C ALA A 141 -5.26 -28.72 -16.67
N PRO A 142 -6.16 -27.87 -16.17
CA PRO A 142 -7.24 -27.31 -16.98
C PRO A 142 -6.67 -26.77 -18.29
N SER A 143 -7.40 -26.92 -19.40
CA SER A 143 -6.91 -26.47 -20.71
C SER A 143 -6.67 -24.96 -20.67
N GLY A 144 -5.41 -24.55 -20.80
CA GLY A 144 -4.99 -23.15 -20.79
C GLY A 144 -4.26 -22.70 -19.53
N GLU A 145 -3.98 -23.61 -18.59
CA GLU A 145 -3.16 -23.33 -17.40
C GLU A 145 -1.89 -24.16 -17.39
N VAL A 146 -0.79 -23.58 -16.91
CA VAL A 146 0.50 -24.26 -16.70
C VAL A 146 1.00 -23.92 -15.30
N HIS A 147 1.31 -24.95 -14.52
CA HIS A 147 1.88 -24.79 -13.19
C HIS A 147 3.39 -24.88 -13.25
N LEU A 148 4.06 -23.92 -12.59
CA LEU A 148 5.51 -23.81 -12.55
C LEU A 148 5.94 -23.65 -11.09
N GLU A 149 7.09 -24.20 -10.73
CA GLU A 149 7.75 -23.97 -9.45
C GLU A 149 8.86 -22.95 -9.63
N LEU A 150 8.72 -21.82 -8.94
CA LEU A 150 9.77 -20.82 -8.82
C LEU A 150 10.61 -21.17 -7.58
N ARG A 151 11.89 -21.44 -7.77
CA ARG A 151 12.87 -21.66 -6.69
C ARG A 151 13.81 -20.47 -6.63
N TYR A 152 14.06 -19.98 -5.44
CA TYR A 152 14.94 -18.83 -5.22
C TYR A 152 15.60 -18.91 -3.85
N ARG A 153 16.70 -18.17 -3.70
CA ARG A 153 17.40 -18.02 -2.44
C ARG A 153 17.14 -16.63 -1.87
N SER A 154 16.74 -16.56 -0.61
CA SER A 154 16.50 -15.30 0.10
C SER A 154 16.94 -15.45 1.57
N GLY A 155 17.72 -14.51 2.10
CA GLY A 155 18.21 -14.56 3.46
C GLY A 155 19.10 -15.78 3.80
N GLY A 156 19.69 -16.43 2.77
CA GLY A 156 20.51 -17.65 2.93
C GLY A 156 19.75 -18.96 2.77
N ASP A 157 18.40 -18.93 2.81
CA ASP A 157 17.55 -20.10 2.67
C ASP A 157 17.04 -20.28 1.24
N THR A 158 16.87 -21.53 0.81
CA THR A 158 16.20 -21.85 -0.45
C THR A 158 14.70 -21.93 -0.22
N LYS A 159 13.96 -21.10 -0.92
CA LYS A 159 12.50 -21.04 -0.89
C LYS A 159 11.93 -21.50 -2.23
N SER A 160 10.69 -21.97 -2.23
CA SER A 160 9.96 -22.25 -3.48
C SER A 160 8.55 -21.70 -3.41
N SER A 161 8.04 -21.23 -4.56
CA SER A 161 6.68 -20.71 -4.73
C SER A 161 6.04 -21.33 -5.96
N LEU A 162 4.76 -21.62 -5.90
CA LEU A 162 4.00 -22.11 -7.03
C LEU A 162 3.51 -20.92 -7.86
N LEU A 163 3.84 -20.92 -9.14
CA LEU A 163 3.30 -19.99 -10.13
C LEU A 163 2.26 -20.71 -11.00
N THR A 164 1.21 -20.00 -11.36
CA THR A 164 0.24 -20.47 -12.35
C THR A 164 0.26 -19.50 -13.52
N ALA A 165 0.67 -19.99 -14.70
CA ALA A 165 0.60 -19.23 -15.93
C ALA A 165 -0.68 -19.59 -16.68
N VAL A 166 -1.35 -18.58 -17.22
CA VAL A 166 -2.59 -18.71 -17.99
C VAL A 166 -2.47 -18.03 -19.34
N SER A 167 -3.24 -18.51 -20.32
CA SER A 167 -3.34 -17.84 -21.63
C SER A 167 -4.24 -16.63 -21.52
N ALA A 168 -3.66 -15.43 -21.64
CA ALA A 168 -4.36 -14.14 -21.62
C ALA A 168 -4.89 -13.72 -23.00
N GLY A 169 -4.60 -14.49 -24.06
CA GLY A 169 -5.03 -14.19 -25.42
C GLY A 169 -4.12 -14.80 -26.48
N LYS A 170 -4.16 -14.22 -27.69
CA LYS A 170 -3.33 -14.67 -28.82
C LYS A 170 -2.36 -13.58 -29.27
N LYS A 171 -1.08 -13.92 -29.30
CA LYS A 171 -0.02 -13.10 -29.88
C LYS A 171 0.20 -13.51 -31.34
N TRP A 172 0.24 -12.54 -32.27
CA TRP A 172 0.40 -12.77 -33.70
C TRP A 172 -0.59 -13.78 -34.30
N PHE A 173 -1.83 -13.83 -33.80
CA PHE A 173 -2.94 -14.71 -34.25
C PHE A 173 -2.76 -16.21 -33.97
N PHE A 174 -1.54 -16.71 -33.74
CA PHE A 174 -1.24 -18.15 -33.71
C PHE A 174 -0.70 -18.64 -32.38
N PHE A 175 -0.02 -17.80 -31.61
CA PHE A 175 0.62 -18.17 -30.35
C PHE A 175 -0.18 -17.66 -29.17
N ASP A 176 -0.16 -18.40 -28.06
CA ASP A 176 -0.75 -17.93 -26.81
C ASP A 176 0.12 -16.82 -26.19
N GLU A 177 -0.52 -15.80 -25.65
CA GLU A 177 0.11 -14.83 -24.78
C GLU A 177 -0.06 -15.32 -23.35
N TRP A 178 1.05 -15.65 -22.72
CA TRP A 178 1.03 -16.19 -21.37
C TRP A 178 1.28 -15.08 -20.36
N LYS A 179 0.51 -15.14 -19.25
CA LYS A 179 0.63 -14.27 -18.09
C LYS A 179 0.61 -15.12 -16.83
N ILE A 180 1.22 -14.61 -15.76
CA ILE A 180 1.27 -15.27 -14.45
C ILE A 180 0.14 -14.70 -13.61
N LEU A 181 -0.66 -15.58 -12.99
CA LEU A 181 -1.70 -15.18 -12.05
C LEU A 181 -1.05 -14.62 -10.78
N PRO A 182 -1.50 -13.47 -10.28
CA PRO A 182 -0.95 -12.82 -9.11
C PRO A 182 -1.37 -13.47 -7.78
N SER A 183 -1.63 -14.78 -7.79
CA SER A 183 -1.98 -15.53 -6.59
C SER A 183 -0.92 -15.31 -5.52
N ASN A 184 -1.34 -14.85 -4.34
CA ASN A 184 -0.48 -14.51 -3.21
C ASN A 184 0.49 -13.33 -3.43
N LEU A 185 0.13 -12.35 -4.26
CA LEU A 185 0.90 -11.11 -4.43
C LEU A 185 0.25 -9.88 -3.80
N TYR A 186 -1.01 -9.96 -3.42
CA TYR A 186 -1.76 -8.89 -2.77
C TYR A 186 -2.77 -9.45 -1.77
N GLY A 187 -3.20 -8.60 -0.83
CA GLY A 187 -4.33 -8.83 0.05
C GLY A 187 -5.57 -8.10 -0.45
N GLU A 188 -6.74 -8.65 -0.16
CA GLU A 188 -8.05 -8.07 -0.44
C GLU A 188 -8.63 -7.49 0.86
N ASP A 189 -9.46 -6.45 0.75
CA ASP A 189 -10.16 -5.81 1.88
C ASP A 189 -9.20 -5.43 3.04
N VAL A 190 -8.13 -4.72 2.69
CA VAL A 190 -7.06 -4.38 3.64
C VAL A 190 -7.49 -3.23 4.54
N GLU A 191 -7.61 -3.49 5.83
CA GLU A 191 -7.92 -2.49 6.86
C GLU A 191 -6.63 -1.86 7.40
N ILE A 192 -6.59 -0.52 7.41
CA ILE A 192 -5.52 0.27 8.03
C ILE A 192 -6.13 1.15 9.10
N ARG A 193 -5.77 0.92 10.36
CA ARG A 193 -6.26 1.69 11.51
C ARG A 193 -5.29 2.78 11.88
N VAL A 194 -5.79 3.98 12.03
CA VAL A 194 -5.00 5.17 12.36
C VAL A 194 -5.65 5.95 13.50
N PRO A 195 -4.92 6.79 14.23
CA PRO A 195 -5.52 7.70 15.23
C PRO A 195 -6.65 8.52 14.60
N LYS A 196 -7.66 8.82 15.41
CA LYS A 196 -8.82 9.61 14.95
C LYS A 196 -8.39 10.91 14.31
N GLN A 197 -8.97 11.24 13.16
CA GLN A 197 -8.70 12.43 12.35
C GLN A 197 -7.33 12.48 11.65
N ALA A 198 -6.43 11.51 11.87
CA ALA A 198 -5.19 11.46 11.13
C ALA A 198 -5.43 11.15 9.65
N LEU A 199 -4.67 11.81 8.77
CA LEU A 199 -4.60 11.50 7.35
C LEU A 199 -3.56 10.40 7.14
N LEU A 200 -3.91 9.42 6.30
CA LEU A 200 -3.03 8.33 5.92
C LEU A 200 -2.35 8.64 4.58
N ILE A 201 -1.02 8.54 4.56
CA ILE A 201 -0.21 8.64 3.34
C ILE A 201 0.57 7.32 3.19
N LEU A 202 0.42 6.65 2.05
CA LEU A 202 1.14 5.43 1.68
C LEU A 202 2.14 5.74 0.56
N ASN A 203 3.42 5.47 0.77
CA ASN A 203 4.48 5.70 -0.21
C ASN A 203 4.44 7.11 -0.85
N GLY A 204 4.01 8.12 -0.07
CA GLY A 204 3.90 9.52 -0.51
C GLY A 204 2.58 9.87 -1.21
N GLU A 205 1.64 8.93 -1.33
CA GLU A 205 0.29 9.17 -1.86
C GLU A 205 -0.73 9.23 -0.73
N GLU A 206 -1.52 10.31 -0.69
CA GLU A 206 -2.59 10.49 0.29
C GLU A 206 -3.76 9.56 -0.02
N ILE A 207 -4.16 8.77 0.95
CA ILE A 207 -5.33 7.89 0.85
C ILE A 207 -6.60 8.70 1.11
N GLY A 208 -7.49 8.71 0.14
CA GLY A 208 -8.72 9.50 0.20
C GLY A 208 -9.62 9.11 1.37
N ARG A 209 -10.25 10.11 2.00
CA ARG A 209 -11.22 9.89 3.10
C ARG A 209 -12.51 9.18 2.65
N ASP A 210 -12.74 9.00 1.38
CA ASP A 210 -13.83 8.20 0.81
C ASP A 210 -13.64 6.69 1.06
N THR A 211 -12.40 6.26 1.34
CA THR A 211 -12.07 4.89 1.74
C THR A 211 -12.28 4.62 3.23
N LEU A 212 -12.61 5.64 4.04
CA LEU A 212 -12.90 5.46 5.44
C LEU A 212 -14.17 4.64 5.66
N GLN A 213 -14.04 3.61 6.48
CA GLN A 213 -15.20 2.88 6.98
C GLN A 213 -15.99 3.79 7.93
N LYS A 214 -17.32 3.78 7.77
CA LYS A 214 -18.20 4.42 8.75
C LYS A 214 -18.33 3.50 9.96
N THR A 215 -17.66 3.83 11.03
CA THR A 215 -17.81 3.17 12.32
C THR A 215 -18.99 3.78 13.09
N GLU A 216 -19.88 2.92 13.60
CA GLU A 216 -20.95 3.33 14.50
C GLU A 216 -20.39 3.26 15.94
N GLY A 217 -20.06 4.39 16.53
CA GLY A 217 -19.60 4.48 17.94
C GLY A 217 -18.58 5.58 18.20
N GLU A 218 -18.21 5.70 19.47
CA GLU A 218 -17.16 6.61 19.97
C GLU A 218 -15.77 5.94 19.86
N GLU A 219 -15.39 5.51 18.66
CA GLU A 219 -14.07 4.93 18.47
C GLU A 219 -12.98 6.00 18.44
N THR A 220 -11.84 5.68 19.03
CA THR A 220 -10.66 6.57 19.13
C THR A 220 -9.78 6.55 17.88
N TYR A 221 -10.16 5.77 16.87
CA TYR A 221 -9.42 5.58 15.62
C TYR A 221 -10.33 5.67 14.40
N ASP A 222 -9.72 5.90 13.26
CA ASP A 222 -10.34 5.81 11.95
C ASP A 222 -9.79 4.57 11.21
N THR A 223 -10.63 3.90 10.41
CA THR A 223 -10.23 2.74 9.62
C THR A 223 -10.36 3.05 8.14
N TYR A 224 -9.25 3.01 7.41
CA TYR A 224 -9.20 3.04 5.96
C TYR A 224 -9.35 1.62 5.42
N LEU A 225 -10.24 1.42 4.43
CA LEU A 225 -10.43 0.15 3.74
C LEU A 225 -9.92 0.27 2.31
N LEU A 226 -8.85 -0.46 2.00
CA LEU A 226 -8.33 -0.56 0.65
C LEU A 226 -8.80 -1.87 0.02
N PRO A 227 -9.44 -1.84 -1.16
CA PRO A 227 -9.98 -3.06 -1.78
C PRO A 227 -8.89 -4.08 -2.08
N ASN A 228 -7.71 -3.63 -2.49
CA ASN A 228 -6.57 -4.49 -2.74
C ASN A 228 -5.27 -3.75 -2.42
N LEU A 229 -4.25 -4.48 -1.94
CA LEU A 229 -2.93 -3.92 -1.67
C LEU A 229 -1.84 -4.98 -1.91
N PHE A 230 -0.80 -4.67 -2.67
CA PHE A 230 0.30 -5.60 -2.90
C PHE A 230 1.06 -5.91 -1.61
N TYR A 231 1.56 -7.14 -1.50
CA TYR A 231 2.54 -7.47 -0.45
C TYR A 231 3.87 -6.81 -0.76
N GLY A 232 4.46 -6.17 0.26
CA GLY A 232 5.72 -5.45 0.10
C GLY A 232 5.95 -4.40 1.17
N GLY A 233 6.85 -3.47 0.92
CA GLY A 233 7.19 -2.37 1.82
C GLY A 233 6.30 -1.15 1.60
N TYR A 234 5.92 -0.51 2.71
CA TYR A 234 5.12 0.72 2.68
C TYR A 234 5.69 1.74 3.64
N GLN A 235 6.00 2.91 3.13
CA GLN A 235 6.25 4.05 3.98
C GLN A 235 4.89 4.63 4.40
N ILE A 236 4.56 4.44 5.67
CA ILE A 236 3.34 4.98 6.28
C ILE A 236 3.67 6.34 6.85
N GLN A 237 2.85 7.35 6.52
CA GLN A 237 2.89 8.63 7.19
C GLN A 237 1.50 8.94 7.74
N LEU A 238 1.46 9.38 8.99
CA LEU A 238 0.26 9.87 9.65
C LEU A 238 0.43 11.38 9.82
N VAL A 239 -0.51 12.13 9.29
CA VAL A 239 -0.50 13.59 9.29
C VAL A 239 -1.77 14.11 9.94
N GLN A 240 -1.62 15.02 10.90
CA GLN A 240 -2.73 15.72 11.55
C GLN A 240 -2.33 17.17 11.74
N GLU A 241 -3.30 18.08 11.62
CA GLU A 241 -3.05 19.50 11.79
C GLU A 241 -2.50 19.82 13.20
N GLY A 242 -1.41 20.57 13.24
CA GLY A 242 -0.74 20.93 14.49
C GLY A 242 0.13 19.81 15.10
N MET A 243 0.31 18.69 14.41
CA MET A 243 1.11 17.57 14.90
C MET A 243 2.31 17.31 13.99
N GLU A 244 3.37 16.81 14.57
CA GLU A 244 4.51 16.29 13.81
C GLU A 244 4.07 15.10 12.94
N THR A 245 4.55 15.06 11.70
CA THR A 245 4.30 13.93 10.82
C THR A 245 4.97 12.68 11.37
N TRP A 246 4.19 11.68 11.75
CA TRP A 246 4.71 10.38 12.12
C TRP A 246 5.00 9.56 10.88
N THR A 247 6.16 8.89 10.84
CA THR A 247 6.58 8.10 9.67
C THR A 247 7.17 6.77 10.10
N ARG A 248 6.74 5.69 9.43
CA ARG A 248 7.28 4.34 9.65
C ARG A 248 7.30 3.55 8.34
N LEU A 249 8.36 2.75 8.16
CA LEU A 249 8.40 1.71 7.12
C LEU A 249 7.80 0.42 7.68
N VAL A 250 6.83 -0.15 6.97
CA VAL A 250 6.12 -1.38 7.33
C VAL A 250 6.25 -2.37 6.18
N GLU A 251 6.48 -3.63 6.48
CA GLU A 251 6.41 -4.72 5.52
C GLU A 251 5.04 -5.40 5.66
N TYR A 252 4.24 -5.34 4.59
CA TYR A 252 2.94 -6.00 4.53
C TYR A 252 3.07 -7.39 3.92
N SER A 253 2.70 -8.40 4.69
CA SER A 253 2.74 -9.82 4.30
C SER A 253 1.35 -10.49 4.26
N GLY A 254 0.30 -9.70 4.50
CA GLY A 254 -1.08 -10.18 4.58
C GLY A 254 -1.62 -10.32 6.00
N ASN A 255 -0.88 -9.87 7.01
CA ASN A 255 -1.34 -9.85 8.39
C ASN A 255 -1.93 -8.47 8.73
N ALA A 256 -3.20 -8.43 9.09
CA ALA A 256 -3.90 -7.19 9.44
C ALA A 256 -3.24 -6.42 10.61
N ALA A 257 -2.58 -7.09 11.53
CA ALA A 257 -1.88 -6.45 12.64
C ALA A 257 -0.68 -5.59 12.21
N GLU A 258 -0.17 -5.76 10.98
CA GLU A 258 0.92 -4.96 10.42
C GLU A 258 0.49 -3.51 10.14
N PHE A 259 -0.81 -3.26 9.99
CA PHE A 259 -1.42 -1.97 9.70
C PHE A 259 -2.31 -1.42 10.83
N ASP A 260 -2.09 -1.87 12.06
CA ASP A 260 -2.77 -1.28 13.22
C ASP A 260 -1.88 -0.21 13.86
N PHE A 261 -2.25 1.05 13.67
CA PHE A 261 -1.61 2.25 14.22
C PHE A 261 -2.55 3.01 15.14
N SER A 262 -3.66 2.40 15.57
CA SER A 262 -4.70 3.06 16.38
C SER A 262 -4.18 3.65 17.68
N ASP A 263 -3.13 3.05 18.26
CA ASP A 263 -2.53 3.44 19.53
C ASP A 263 -1.39 4.49 19.37
N ILE A 264 -1.12 4.95 18.14
CA ILE A 264 -0.05 5.94 17.93
C ILE A 264 -0.49 7.29 18.48
N CYS A 265 0.28 7.83 19.42
CA CYS A 265 0.11 9.18 19.94
C CYS A 265 0.96 10.14 19.10
N LEU A 266 0.30 10.96 18.27
CA LEU A 266 0.97 12.01 17.50
C LEU A 266 1.44 13.12 18.44
N GLN A 267 2.65 13.62 18.23
CA GLN A 267 3.22 14.69 19.03
C GLN A 267 2.89 16.04 18.39
N PRO A 268 2.60 17.09 19.19
CA PRO A 268 2.40 18.43 18.66
C PRO A 268 3.70 18.96 18.03
N ASP A 269 3.58 19.69 16.93
CA ASP A 269 4.72 20.41 16.38
C ASP A 269 5.10 21.63 17.24
N GLN A 270 6.30 22.18 17.01
CA GLN A 270 6.80 23.28 17.83
C GLN A 270 5.93 24.54 17.75
N ASP A 271 5.37 24.84 16.58
CA ASP A 271 4.51 26.01 16.37
C ASP A 271 3.21 25.88 17.19
N THR A 272 2.68 24.66 17.27
CA THR A 272 1.53 24.33 18.11
C THR A 272 1.89 24.46 19.59
N VAL A 273 3.01 23.89 20.03
CA VAL A 273 3.48 24.04 21.42
C VAL A 273 3.62 25.51 21.81
N ASP A 274 4.26 26.32 20.96
CA ASP A 274 4.44 27.74 21.22
C ASP A 274 3.08 28.48 21.31
N THR A 275 2.14 28.13 20.45
CA THR A 275 0.77 28.67 20.47
C THR A 275 0.04 28.31 21.76
N LEU A 276 0.17 27.06 22.22
CA LEU A 276 -0.46 26.59 23.46
C LEU A 276 0.15 27.23 24.70
N LEU A 277 1.47 27.40 24.73
CA LEU A 277 2.14 28.13 25.81
C LEU A 277 1.73 29.60 25.87
N GLN A 278 1.59 30.28 24.74
CA GLN A 278 1.08 31.62 24.66
C GLN A 278 -0.36 31.70 25.18
N LEU A 279 -1.25 30.81 24.71
CA LEU A 279 -2.63 30.71 25.17
C LEU A 279 -2.72 30.53 26.69
N TYR A 280 -1.90 29.59 27.22
CA TYR A 280 -1.87 29.32 28.66
C TYR A 280 -1.40 30.53 29.47
N GLY A 281 -0.35 31.20 29.02
CA GLY A 281 0.16 32.42 29.64
C GLY A 281 -0.87 33.57 29.64
N GLU A 282 -1.54 33.80 28.50
CA GLU A 282 -2.59 34.80 28.36
C GLU A 282 -3.80 34.49 29.27
N ALA A 283 -4.23 33.22 29.30
CA ALA A 283 -5.33 32.77 30.15
C ALA A 283 -4.99 32.94 31.64
N GLY A 284 -3.79 32.53 32.05
CA GLY A 284 -3.32 32.69 33.44
C GLY A 284 -3.22 34.16 33.85
N GLN A 285 -2.66 35.02 33.00
CA GLN A 285 -2.59 36.46 33.27
C GLN A 285 -3.97 37.10 33.39
N ALA A 286 -4.91 36.73 32.50
CA ALA A 286 -6.28 37.18 32.54
C ALA A 286 -7.01 36.70 33.82
N TYR A 287 -6.82 35.42 34.16
CA TYR A 287 -7.38 34.77 35.34
C TYR A 287 -6.96 35.48 36.65
N PHE A 288 -5.67 35.63 36.88
CA PHE A 288 -5.17 36.26 38.06
C PHE A 288 -5.47 37.78 38.12
N SER A 289 -5.44 38.45 36.95
CA SER A 289 -5.85 39.86 36.88
C SER A 289 -7.31 40.04 37.27
N ALA A 290 -8.22 39.20 36.79
CA ALA A 290 -9.64 39.25 37.16
C ALA A 290 -9.82 38.94 38.66
N ALA A 291 -9.17 37.90 39.20
CA ALA A 291 -9.24 37.55 40.61
C ALA A 291 -8.74 38.70 41.52
N MET A 292 -7.62 39.32 41.16
CA MET A 292 -7.06 40.46 41.91
C MET A 292 -7.94 41.72 41.92
N ASN A 293 -8.68 41.96 40.84
CA ASN A 293 -9.48 43.18 40.67
C ASN A 293 -10.99 43.00 40.99
N GLY A 294 -11.40 41.82 41.50
CA GLY A 294 -12.81 41.53 41.77
C GLY A 294 -13.65 41.37 40.49
N GLY A 295 -13.02 40.95 39.39
CA GLY A 295 -13.68 40.64 38.13
C GLY A 295 -14.53 39.36 38.20
N SER A 296 -15.33 39.12 37.16
CA SER A 296 -16.14 37.90 37.06
C SER A 296 -15.43 36.84 36.20
N PHE A 297 -15.74 35.56 36.43
CA PHE A 297 -15.25 34.44 35.62
C PHE A 297 -15.76 34.47 34.18
N SER A 298 -16.94 35.05 33.93
CA SER A 298 -17.58 35.08 32.61
C SER A 298 -16.72 35.68 31.46
N GLY A 299 -15.77 36.56 31.81
CA GLY A 299 -14.82 37.09 30.81
C GLY A 299 -13.68 36.12 30.43
N LEU A 300 -13.54 35.04 31.19
CA LEU A 300 -12.45 34.04 31.02
C LEU A 300 -12.89 32.79 30.25
N GLU A 301 -14.20 32.57 30.10
CA GLU A 301 -14.77 31.38 29.43
C GLU A 301 -14.19 31.14 28.03
N GLN A 302 -13.78 32.19 27.34
CA GLN A 302 -13.18 32.11 26.02
C GLN A 302 -11.89 31.30 25.97
N TYR A 303 -11.20 31.09 27.07
CA TYR A 303 -9.93 30.33 27.15
C TYR A 303 -10.15 28.85 27.41
N PHE A 304 -11.31 28.45 27.92
CA PHE A 304 -11.56 27.12 28.41
C PHE A 304 -12.43 26.29 27.46
N ALA A 305 -12.24 24.96 27.47
CA ALA A 305 -13.06 24.03 26.73
C ALA A 305 -14.49 23.99 27.25
N GLY A 306 -15.48 23.84 26.36
CA GLY A 306 -16.90 23.85 26.72
C GLY A 306 -17.24 22.83 27.80
N GLU A 307 -16.69 21.64 27.74
CA GLU A 307 -16.88 20.59 28.74
C GLU A 307 -16.31 20.97 30.11
N ALA A 308 -15.14 21.59 30.16
CA ALA A 308 -14.55 22.07 31.40
C ALA A 308 -15.40 23.13 32.07
N LEU A 309 -16.08 23.96 31.28
CA LEU A 309 -17.05 24.97 31.77
C LEU A 309 -18.34 24.31 32.28
N GLU A 310 -18.83 23.25 31.64
CA GLU A 310 -20.05 22.55 32.03
C GLU A 310 -19.91 21.79 33.35
N GLN A 311 -18.70 21.30 33.68
CA GLN A 311 -18.42 20.66 34.97
C GLN A 311 -18.52 21.61 36.16
N GLY A 312 -18.44 22.95 35.95
CA GLY A 312 -18.68 23.97 36.94
C GLY A 312 -17.58 24.20 37.98
N SER A 313 -16.57 23.35 38.03
CA SER A 313 -15.45 23.41 38.99
C SER A 313 -14.58 24.65 38.78
N LEU A 314 -14.38 25.06 37.50
CA LEU A 314 -13.49 26.18 37.17
C LEU A 314 -13.97 27.53 37.73
N GLU A 315 -15.28 27.76 37.77
CA GLU A 315 -15.83 28.99 38.40
C GLU A 315 -15.70 28.94 39.91
N GLU A 316 -15.93 27.79 40.53
CA GLU A 316 -15.73 27.59 41.97
C GLU A 316 -14.25 27.78 42.34
N GLU A 317 -13.33 27.18 41.62
CA GLU A 317 -11.88 27.35 41.79
C GLU A 317 -11.46 28.83 41.62
N PHE A 318 -12.03 29.55 40.67
CA PHE A 318 -11.78 30.97 40.49
C PHE A 318 -12.25 31.78 41.68
N GLN A 319 -13.42 31.45 42.25
CA GLN A 319 -13.97 32.13 43.43
C GLN A 319 -13.10 31.89 44.66
N ASP A 320 -12.63 30.66 44.86
CA ASP A 320 -11.70 30.29 45.93
C ASP A 320 -10.39 31.08 45.84
N VAL A 321 -9.81 31.17 44.64
CA VAL A 321 -8.61 31.96 44.40
C VAL A 321 -8.85 33.44 44.66
N GLN A 322 -10.00 33.99 44.22
CA GLN A 322 -10.37 35.39 44.45
C GLN A 322 -10.52 35.68 45.94
N GLU A 323 -11.16 34.78 46.71
CA GLU A 323 -11.35 34.90 48.16
C GLU A 323 -10.01 34.83 48.90
N GLY A 324 -9.14 33.87 48.51
CA GLY A 324 -7.78 33.75 49.07
C GLY A 324 -6.91 34.98 48.81
N ILE A 325 -6.99 35.57 47.60
CA ILE A 325 -6.29 36.82 47.28
C ILE A 325 -6.85 38.00 48.10
N TYR A 326 -8.18 38.05 48.30
CA TYR A 326 -8.81 39.09 49.08
C TYR A 326 -8.37 39.02 50.53
N ASP A 327 -8.39 37.85 51.16
CA ASP A 327 -7.95 37.65 52.54
C ASP A 327 -6.46 37.98 52.72
N ALA A 328 -5.63 37.62 51.75
CA ALA A 328 -4.20 37.93 51.76
C ALA A 328 -3.94 39.46 51.62
N LYS A 329 -4.78 40.21 50.88
CA LYS A 329 -4.67 41.67 50.75
C LYS A 329 -4.88 42.39 52.08
N ASP A 330 -5.77 41.90 52.94
CA ASP A 330 -5.98 42.45 54.27
C ASP A 330 -4.72 42.36 55.17
N GLY A 331 -3.88 41.34 54.91
CA GLY A 331 -2.61 41.15 55.65
C GLY A 331 -1.40 41.78 54.95
N TYR A 332 -1.34 41.81 53.66
CA TYR A 332 -0.12 42.10 52.86
C TYR A 332 -0.25 43.30 51.89
N GLY A 333 -1.43 43.90 51.73
CA GLY A 333 -1.65 45.02 50.83
C GLY A 333 -1.94 44.56 49.37
N THR A 334 -1.22 45.10 48.40
CA THR A 334 -1.42 44.71 46.99
C THR A 334 -0.73 43.35 46.72
N ILE A 335 -1.42 42.47 45.99
CA ILE A 335 -0.88 41.19 45.51
C ILE A 335 -0.89 41.22 44.00
N SER A 336 0.18 40.75 43.36
CA SER A 336 0.22 40.44 41.93
C SER A 336 0.80 39.03 41.71
N VAL A 337 0.23 38.34 40.75
CA VAL A 337 0.70 37.02 40.29
C VAL A 337 1.10 37.16 38.83
N GLU A 338 2.29 36.72 38.51
CA GLU A 338 2.85 36.69 37.15
C GLU A 338 3.36 35.31 36.81
N ILE A 339 3.02 34.83 35.62
CA ILE A 339 3.52 33.58 35.07
C ILE A 339 4.44 33.94 33.90
N SER A 340 5.69 33.42 33.91
CA SER A 340 6.69 33.67 32.88
C SER A 340 7.51 32.45 32.60
N ASP A 341 8.36 32.52 31.57
CA ASP A 341 9.33 31.46 31.18
C ASP A 341 8.71 30.08 30.99
N LEU A 342 7.48 30.05 30.45
CA LEU A 342 6.75 28.83 30.22
C LEU A 342 7.49 27.93 29.22
N GLN A 343 7.64 26.66 29.60
CA GLN A 343 8.20 25.59 28.79
C GLN A 343 7.28 24.38 28.89
N ALA A 344 7.30 23.54 27.86
CA ALA A 344 6.48 22.34 27.84
C ALA A 344 7.26 21.14 27.30
N GLU A 345 6.86 19.97 27.78
CA GLU A 345 7.21 18.67 27.20
C GLU A 345 5.90 17.91 26.92
N SER A 346 5.81 17.26 25.75
CA SER A 346 4.63 16.46 25.42
C SER A 346 4.44 15.32 26.40
N ALA A 347 3.21 15.08 26.82
CA ALA A 347 2.82 13.96 27.66
C ALA A 347 1.96 12.97 26.88
N PRO A 348 2.00 11.66 27.23
CA PRO A 348 1.10 10.68 26.65
C PRO A 348 -0.37 11.02 26.89
N ALA A 349 -1.24 10.70 25.92
CA ALA A 349 -2.67 11.02 25.99
C ALA A 349 -3.37 10.38 27.20
N ASP A 350 -2.93 9.23 27.66
CA ASP A 350 -3.48 8.51 28.80
C ASP A 350 -3.12 9.12 30.17
N THR A 351 -2.26 10.15 30.18
CA THR A 351 -1.93 10.89 31.41
C THR A 351 -3.03 11.84 31.87
N TYR A 352 -3.99 12.14 31.00
CA TYR A 352 -5.19 12.92 31.35
C TYR A 352 -6.44 12.05 31.13
N TYR A 353 -7.21 11.80 32.17
CA TYR A 353 -8.30 10.81 32.19
C TYR A 353 -9.48 11.15 31.24
N ASP A 354 -9.72 12.45 30.95
CA ASP A 354 -10.75 12.92 30.02
C ASP A 354 -10.20 13.24 28.61
N SER A 355 -9.01 12.74 28.27
CA SER A 355 -8.39 13.00 26.97
C SER A 355 -9.22 12.41 25.83
N ARG A 356 -9.27 13.14 24.73
CA ARG A 356 -9.94 12.74 23.49
C ARG A 356 -8.96 12.69 22.33
N PRO A 357 -9.28 11.94 21.29
CA PRO A 357 -8.49 11.99 20.06
C PRO A 357 -8.34 13.43 19.55
N GLY A 358 -7.11 13.86 19.32
CA GLY A 358 -6.78 15.21 18.88
C GLY A 358 -6.44 16.18 20.00
N ASP A 359 -6.62 15.82 21.28
CA ASP A 359 -6.14 16.63 22.40
C ASP A 359 -4.61 16.63 22.46
N VAL A 360 -4.04 17.76 22.86
CA VAL A 360 -2.61 17.92 23.16
C VAL A 360 -2.43 17.99 24.66
N ILE A 361 -1.57 17.14 25.20
CA ILE A 361 -1.30 17.07 26.62
C ILE A 361 0.16 17.45 26.87
N LEU A 362 0.37 18.46 27.72
CA LEU A 362 1.68 19.02 27.98
C LEU A 362 2.00 19.04 29.47
N ASN A 363 3.17 18.55 29.82
CA ASN A 363 3.81 18.80 31.10
C ASN A 363 4.39 20.22 31.06
N LEU A 364 3.84 21.11 31.86
CA LEU A 364 4.27 22.50 31.88
C LEU A 364 5.26 22.74 33.01
N ARG A 365 6.19 23.64 32.76
CA ARG A 365 7.06 24.25 33.78
C ARG A 365 7.23 25.73 33.47
N GLY A 366 7.47 26.53 34.50
CA GLY A 366 7.64 27.99 34.32
C GLY A 366 7.90 28.67 35.64
N THR A 367 8.02 29.97 35.59
CA THR A 367 8.25 30.79 36.77
C THR A 367 6.91 31.40 37.19
N VAL A 368 6.52 31.20 38.44
CA VAL A 368 5.36 31.88 39.06
C VAL A 368 5.88 32.85 40.11
N ALA A 369 5.68 34.12 39.91
CA ALA A 369 6.07 35.17 40.83
C ALA A 369 4.85 35.79 41.52
N VAL A 370 4.81 35.74 42.85
CA VAL A 370 3.79 36.39 43.67
C VAL A 370 4.46 37.56 44.39
N THR A 371 4.03 38.78 44.07
CA THR A 371 4.57 39.97 44.68
C THR A 371 3.52 40.58 45.62
N SER A 372 3.89 40.81 46.89
CA SER A 372 3.04 41.49 47.87
C SER A 372 3.67 42.82 48.28
N GLY A 373 2.88 43.91 48.26
CA GLY A 373 3.31 45.25 48.67
C GLY A 373 2.54 45.72 49.91
N SER A 374 3.22 45.97 51.02
CA SER A 374 2.61 46.73 52.13
C SER A 374 2.95 48.21 52.02
N GLY A 375 1.99 49.10 52.30
CA GLY A 375 2.10 50.55 52.07
C GLY A 375 3.25 51.26 52.81
N SER A 376 4.09 50.56 53.56
CA SER A 376 5.26 51.10 54.31
C SER A 376 6.53 50.23 54.24
N GLY A 377 6.57 49.20 53.41
CA GLY A 377 7.72 48.29 53.28
C GLY A 377 8.11 48.00 51.84
N LEU A 378 9.30 47.41 51.64
CA LEU A 378 9.73 46.89 50.33
C LEU A 378 8.79 45.75 49.90
N PRO A 379 8.43 45.69 48.62
CA PRO A 379 7.69 44.52 48.08
C PRO A 379 8.40 43.22 48.48
N ARG A 380 7.64 42.23 48.94
CA ARG A 380 8.12 40.86 49.10
C ARG A 380 7.76 40.12 47.85
N GLU A 381 8.76 39.59 47.21
CA GLU A 381 8.62 38.70 46.09
C GLU A 381 8.81 37.27 46.59
N ALA A 382 7.83 36.44 46.35
CA ALA A 382 7.90 34.98 46.59
C ALA A 382 7.57 34.30 45.26
N GLY A 383 8.33 33.30 44.94
CA GLY A 383 8.08 32.57 43.72
C GLY A 383 9.38 31.93 43.22
N GLY A 384 9.27 31.18 42.16
CA GLY A 384 10.40 30.48 41.54
C GLY A 384 9.92 29.59 40.41
N GLU A 385 10.87 28.86 39.84
CA GLU A 385 10.59 27.85 38.85
C GLU A 385 9.75 26.73 39.49
N ARG A 386 8.68 26.35 38.83
CA ARG A 386 7.75 25.29 39.22
C ARG A 386 7.46 24.39 38.03
N GLU A 387 7.25 23.12 38.35
CA GLU A 387 6.57 22.18 37.46
C GLU A 387 5.11 22.09 37.89
N TRP A 388 4.20 22.02 36.92
CA TRP A 388 2.77 21.82 37.19
C TRP A 388 2.55 20.41 37.74
N PRO A 389 1.68 20.23 38.73
CA PRO A 389 1.49 18.94 39.40
C PRO A 389 0.91 17.87 38.47
N GLU A 390 0.13 18.28 37.50
CA GLU A 390 -0.49 17.40 36.50
C GLU A 390 -0.31 17.98 35.10
N PRO A 391 -0.32 17.13 34.07
CA PRO A 391 -0.29 17.59 32.68
C PRO A 391 -1.50 18.47 32.36
N VAL A 392 -1.29 19.50 31.55
CA VAL A 392 -2.36 20.38 31.04
C VAL A 392 -2.85 19.86 29.70
N CYS A 393 -4.17 19.67 29.58
CA CYS A 393 -4.83 19.26 28.37
C CYS A 393 -5.34 20.46 27.58
N PHE A 394 -5.06 20.46 26.29
CA PHE A 394 -5.54 21.43 25.32
C PHE A 394 -6.38 20.73 24.26
N ARG A 395 -7.51 21.29 23.92
CA ARG A 395 -8.49 20.79 22.95
C ARG A 395 -8.77 21.79 21.87
N MET A 396 -8.86 21.34 20.62
CA MET A 396 -9.30 22.16 19.50
C MET A 396 -10.83 22.16 19.43
N GLU A 397 -11.46 23.31 19.63
CA GLU A 397 -12.91 23.51 19.47
C GLU A 397 -13.14 24.59 18.42
N ASP A 398 -13.91 24.29 17.39
CA ASP A 398 -14.24 25.20 16.28
C ASP A 398 -13.00 25.90 15.65
N GLY A 399 -11.86 25.19 15.56
CA GLY A 399 -10.61 25.73 15.02
C GLY A 399 -9.82 26.62 15.98
N VAL A 400 -10.16 26.63 17.27
CA VAL A 400 -9.50 27.43 18.33
C VAL A 400 -9.06 26.48 19.46
N TRP A 401 -7.82 26.62 19.89
CA TRP A 401 -7.32 25.89 21.06
C TRP A 401 -7.96 26.41 22.35
N LYS A 402 -8.33 25.48 23.23
CA LYS A 402 -8.96 25.71 24.53
C LYS A 402 -8.23 24.86 25.59
N ILE A 403 -8.29 25.34 26.85
CA ILE A 403 -7.68 24.65 27.99
C ILE A 403 -8.75 23.82 28.69
N CYS A 404 -8.49 22.51 28.92
CA CYS A 404 -9.42 21.62 29.60
C CYS A 404 -9.25 21.66 31.14
N ASN A 405 -7.98 21.70 31.62
CA ASN A 405 -7.68 21.69 33.05
C ASN A 405 -6.57 22.70 33.37
N PRO A 406 -6.88 23.98 33.61
CA PRO A 406 -5.87 25.04 33.72
C PRO A 406 -4.95 24.95 34.94
N GLN A 407 -5.37 24.32 36.04
CA GLN A 407 -4.62 24.18 37.31
C GLN A 407 -4.10 25.49 37.90
N PHE A 408 -4.76 26.63 37.63
CA PHE A 408 -4.31 27.94 38.10
C PHE A 408 -4.38 28.09 39.63
N GLN A 409 -5.31 27.40 40.29
CA GLN A 409 -5.42 27.38 41.73
C GLN A 409 -4.17 26.80 42.39
N GLU A 410 -3.61 25.71 41.81
CA GLU A 410 -2.45 25.02 42.30
C GLU A 410 -1.15 25.85 42.26
N LEU A 411 -1.13 26.89 41.39
CA LEU A 411 0.05 27.74 41.19
C LEU A 411 0.33 28.71 42.32
N ILE A 412 -0.65 28.98 43.18
CA ILE A 412 -0.54 29.97 44.26
C ILE A 412 -0.55 29.33 45.65
N HIS A 413 -0.73 28.04 45.74
CA HIS A 413 -0.59 27.24 46.95
C HIS A 413 0.78 26.60 47.02
#